data_44311581ce4b1e35a308fe04995fffc7
#
_entry.id   44311581ce4b1e35a308fe04995fffc7
#
_cell.length_a   1.000
_cell.length_b   1.000
_cell.length_c   1.000
_cell.angle_alpha   90.00
_cell.angle_beta   90.00
_cell.angle_gamma   90.00
#
_symmetry.space_group_name_H-M   'P 1'
#
loop_
_entity.id
_entity.type
_entity.pdbx_description
1 polymer ?
#
loop_
_entity_poly.entity_id
_entity_poly.type
_entity_poly.pdbx_seq_one_letter_code
_entity_poly.pdbx_strand_id
1 'polypeptide(L)'
;MATDRMALVDVLRKGQDPEADLLQEGVRWLIQALMEAEVSAQIGAERYERSAERTTQRNGYRTRPWDTRVGTLELAIPKLRSGSYFPSWLDARKRGEQALIAVVAEAYVQGVSTRKIEALVQSLGIAGISRSEVSRMTASLDAQGEAFRTRRLDAEYPYIWVDARYEYVREDHRVQSMAVVIAYGVRADGVREVLGLDIGLSEDVVLWREFLQGLVARGVRGVKLVISDAHPGLKQAVKEVFLGAAWQRCRVHFMRNLLARVPKSAQAMVAATVRTIFDQPDRAAAEAQLLQVVEALQARFPAVTQLLLEAEGEILTCYDFPPEHRRQIYSTNPLERLNKELKRRSAVVGIFPNRGAVLRLFGALLAEQNDEWLVAGHRYMSETAMRKLVSQATEEDRPTQLEAKTA
;
A
#
# COMPACT_ATOMS: atom_id res chain seq x y z
N MET A 1 -37.92 5.82 11.17
CA MET A 1 -37.91 6.07 9.70
C MET A 1 -38.34 7.48 9.28
N ALA A 2 -39.38 8.10 9.88
CA ALA A 2 -39.74 9.50 9.53
C ALA A 2 -38.76 10.55 10.08
N THR A 3 -38.24 10.34 11.29
CA THR A 3 -37.28 11.22 11.96
C THR A 3 -35.92 11.27 11.25
N ASP A 4 -35.48 10.14 10.68
CA ASP A 4 -34.18 10.07 9.95
C ASP A 4 -34.22 10.75 8.59
N ARG A 5 -35.38 10.73 7.91
CA ARG A 5 -35.57 11.46 6.64
C ARG A 5 -35.55 12.98 6.85
N MET A 6 -36.17 13.48 7.94
CA MET A 6 -36.13 14.91 8.27
C MET A 6 -34.68 15.37 8.58
N ALA A 7 -33.92 14.58 9.34
CA ALA A 7 -32.54 14.90 9.65
C ALA A 7 -31.64 14.96 8.40
N LEU A 8 -31.82 14.05 7.44
CA LEU A 8 -31.09 14.05 6.15
C LEU A 8 -31.46 15.28 5.30
N VAL A 9 -32.73 15.68 5.27
CA VAL A 9 -33.21 16.88 4.57
C VAL A 9 -32.63 18.15 5.19
N ASP A 10 -32.47 18.20 6.52
CA ASP A 10 -31.87 19.34 7.22
C ASP A 10 -30.36 19.45 6.94
N VAL A 11 -29.65 18.33 6.82
CA VAL A 11 -28.23 18.31 6.39
C VAL A 11 -28.10 18.82 4.96
N LEU A 12 -28.99 18.40 4.06
CA LEU A 12 -29.00 18.88 2.67
C LEU A 12 -29.38 20.36 2.54
N ARG A 13 -30.26 20.87 3.43
CA ARG A 13 -30.59 22.30 3.48
C ARG A 13 -29.45 23.16 4.00
N LYS A 14 -28.71 22.69 5.01
CA LYS A 14 -27.50 23.39 5.50
C LYS A 14 -26.38 23.43 4.48
N GLY A 15 -26.27 22.42 3.61
CA GLY A 15 -25.32 22.41 2.49
C GLY A 15 -25.62 23.41 1.37
N GLN A 16 -26.71 24.19 1.47
CA GLN A 16 -26.96 25.35 0.60
C GLN A 16 -26.32 26.63 1.12
N ASP A 17 -25.76 26.61 2.33
CA ASP A 17 -24.95 27.70 2.86
C ASP A 17 -23.54 27.64 2.24
N PRO A 18 -23.08 28.72 1.55
CA PRO A 18 -21.78 28.73 0.89
C PRO A 18 -20.58 28.53 1.83
N GLU A 19 -20.77 28.71 3.13
CA GLU A 19 -19.72 28.51 4.16
C GLU A 19 -19.79 27.12 4.83
N ALA A 20 -20.82 26.31 4.56
CA ALA A 20 -20.98 24.98 5.16
C ALA A 20 -20.32 23.91 4.30
N ASP A 21 -19.33 23.20 4.85
CA ASP A 21 -18.79 21.99 4.22
C ASP A 21 -19.80 20.84 4.35
N LEU A 22 -20.57 20.59 3.28
CA LEU A 22 -21.57 19.54 3.18
C LEU A 22 -21.01 18.15 3.57
N LEU A 23 -19.75 17.90 3.22
CA LEU A 23 -19.09 16.62 3.54
C LEU A 23 -18.83 16.52 5.04
N GLN A 24 -18.39 17.61 5.68
CA GLN A 24 -18.15 17.68 7.11
C GLN A 24 -19.44 17.46 7.92
N GLU A 25 -20.52 18.12 7.54
CA GLU A 25 -21.83 17.97 8.18
C GLU A 25 -22.41 16.57 7.96
N GLY A 26 -22.27 16.00 6.77
CA GLY A 26 -22.71 14.63 6.47
C GLY A 26 -21.96 13.57 7.30
N VAL A 27 -20.65 13.72 7.42
CA VAL A 27 -19.81 12.83 8.25
C VAL A 27 -20.19 12.98 9.73
N ARG A 28 -20.38 14.20 10.23
CA ARG A 28 -20.80 14.46 11.60
C ARG A 28 -22.16 13.80 11.92
N TRP A 29 -23.13 13.95 11.02
CA TRP A 29 -24.45 13.35 11.18
C TRP A 29 -24.37 11.81 11.22
N LEU A 30 -23.62 11.20 10.28
CA LEU A 30 -23.46 9.74 10.21
C LEU A 30 -22.84 9.18 11.49
N ILE A 31 -21.80 9.82 11.99
CA ILE A 31 -21.11 9.44 13.21
C ILE A 31 -22.03 9.58 14.43
N GLN A 32 -22.81 10.66 14.52
CA GLN A 32 -23.77 10.85 15.60
C GLN A 32 -24.86 9.77 15.58
N ALA A 33 -25.37 9.42 14.40
CA ALA A 33 -26.36 8.35 14.24
C ALA A 33 -25.79 6.97 14.66
N LEU A 34 -24.52 6.69 14.34
CA LEU A 34 -23.84 5.47 14.76
C LEU A 34 -23.70 5.39 16.28
N MET A 35 -23.26 6.47 16.93
CA MET A 35 -23.16 6.53 18.41
C MET A 35 -24.53 6.32 19.09
N GLU A 36 -25.59 6.91 18.55
CA GLU A 36 -26.95 6.72 19.10
C GLU A 36 -27.41 5.27 18.96
N ALA A 37 -27.14 4.61 17.83
CA ALA A 37 -27.48 3.21 17.62
C ALA A 37 -26.70 2.28 18.58
N GLU A 38 -25.38 2.49 18.76
CA GLU A 38 -24.57 1.72 19.71
C GLU A 38 -25.09 1.89 21.15
N VAL A 39 -25.44 3.11 21.54
CA VAL A 39 -26.00 3.40 22.88
C VAL A 39 -27.37 2.77 23.05
N SER A 40 -28.26 2.80 22.04
CA SER A 40 -29.54 2.12 22.09
C SER A 40 -29.38 0.62 22.31
N ALA A 41 -28.45 -0.01 21.57
CA ALA A 41 -28.12 -1.43 21.74
C ALA A 41 -27.55 -1.73 23.13
N GLN A 42 -26.66 -0.90 23.68
CA GLN A 42 -26.07 -1.07 25.01
C GLN A 42 -27.13 -0.89 26.14
N ILE A 43 -28.08 0.02 25.97
CA ILE A 43 -29.14 0.32 26.93
C ILE A 43 -30.25 -0.74 26.86
N GLY A 44 -30.45 -1.41 25.73
CA GLY A 44 -31.55 -2.32 25.45
C GLY A 44 -32.89 -1.58 25.18
N ALA A 45 -32.83 -0.29 24.78
CA ALA A 45 -34.02 0.50 24.46
C ALA A 45 -33.68 1.75 23.64
N GLU A 46 -34.56 2.11 22.73
CA GLU A 46 -34.48 3.35 21.95
C GLU A 46 -34.72 4.60 22.80
N ARG A 47 -34.47 5.76 22.21
CA ARG A 47 -34.71 7.06 22.86
C ARG A 47 -36.20 7.24 23.11
N TYR A 48 -36.56 7.52 24.36
CA TYR A 48 -37.93 7.67 24.85
C TYR A 48 -38.79 6.37 24.87
N GLU A 49 -38.24 5.25 24.49
CA GLU A 49 -38.92 3.96 24.59
C GLU A 49 -38.99 3.48 26.05
N ARG A 50 -40.12 2.88 26.45
CA ARG A 50 -40.28 2.17 27.73
C ARG A 50 -40.10 0.68 27.44
N SER A 51 -38.97 0.11 27.84
CA SER A 51 -38.65 -1.31 27.66
C SER A 51 -38.32 -1.94 29.01
N ALA A 52 -38.74 -3.17 29.22
CA ALA A 52 -38.37 -3.97 30.41
C ALA A 52 -36.88 -4.38 30.36
N GLU A 53 -36.26 -4.39 29.17
CA GLU A 53 -34.84 -4.74 28.95
C GLU A 53 -33.92 -3.56 29.17
N ARG A 54 -34.43 -2.39 29.46
CA ARG A 54 -33.67 -1.18 29.65
C ARG A 54 -32.73 -1.28 30.87
N THR A 55 -31.42 -1.30 30.65
CA THR A 55 -30.39 -1.43 31.69
C THR A 55 -30.05 -0.11 32.37
N THR A 56 -30.13 1.03 31.67
CA THR A 56 -29.78 2.36 32.16
C THR A 56 -30.50 3.47 31.35
N GLN A 57 -30.30 4.71 31.73
CA GLN A 57 -30.84 5.88 31.04
C GLN A 57 -29.75 6.77 30.50
N ARG A 58 -30.07 7.47 29.39
CA ARG A 58 -29.20 8.53 28.85
C ARG A 58 -29.15 9.72 29.81
N ASN A 59 -28.01 10.34 29.96
CA ASN A 59 -27.76 11.48 30.85
C ASN A 59 -27.08 12.63 30.11
N GLY A 60 -27.69 13.07 28.99
CA GLY A 60 -27.13 14.13 28.14
C GLY A 60 -25.92 13.69 27.32
N TYR A 61 -25.12 14.65 26.93
CA TYR A 61 -23.94 14.48 26.05
C TYR A 61 -22.70 15.13 26.66
N ARG A 62 -21.53 14.69 26.23
CA ARG A 62 -20.25 15.41 26.39
C ARG A 62 -19.72 15.77 25.01
N THR A 63 -19.30 17.00 24.83
CA THR A 63 -18.67 17.44 23.60
C THR A 63 -17.21 17.01 23.57
N ARG A 64 -16.75 16.49 22.42
CA ARG A 64 -15.36 16.17 22.18
C ARG A 64 -14.98 16.56 20.75
N PRO A 65 -13.93 17.36 20.53
CA PRO A 65 -13.40 17.60 19.21
C PRO A 65 -12.76 16.31 18.67
N TRP A 66 -12.99 16.02 17.40
CA TRP A 66 -12.42 14.89 16.69
C TRP A 66 -11.88 15.35 15.33
N ASP A 67 -10.57 15.24 15.17
CA ASP A 67 -9.89 15.64 13.95
C ASP A 67 -10.03 14.57 12.88
N THR A 68 -10.58 14.94 11.73
CA THR A 68 -10.78 14.08 10.58
C THR A 68 -10.13 14.68 9.33
N ARG A 69 -10.10 13.92 8.24
CA ARG A 69 -9.63 14.41 6.93
C ARG A 69 -10.49 15.53 6.34
N VAL A 70 -11.72 15.68 6.83
CA VAL A 70 -12.66 16.72 6.43
C VAL A 70 -12.72 17.87 7.44
N GLY A 71 -11.75 17.96 8.34
CA GLY A 71 -11.67 18.98 9.40
C GLY A 71 -12.03 18.46 10.78
N THR A 72 -11.97 19.34 11.77
CA THR A 72 -12.32 19.06 13.17
C THR A 72 -13.84 19.02 13.32
N LEU A 73 -14.36 17.86 13.79
CA LEU A 73 -15.77 17.66 14.09
C LEU A 73 -15.98 17.73 15.60
N GLU A 74 -16.97 18.53 16.04
CA GLU A 74 -17.44 18.46 17.41
C GLU A 74 -18.47 17.35 17.57
N LEU A 75 -18.10 16.25 18.25
CA LEU A 75 -18.97 15.12 18.50
C LEU A 75 -19.66 15.25 19.84
N ALA A 76 -20.97 15.00 19.85
CA ALA A 76 -21.77 14.95 21.07
C ALA A 76 -21.88 13.50 21.54
N ILE A 77 -20.93 13.04 22.37
CA ILE A 77 -20.89 11.65 22.86
C ILE A 77 -21.94 11.45 23.94
N PRO A 78 -22.90 10.50 23.80
CA PRO A 78 -23.93 10.23 24.79
C PRO A 78 -23.34 9.82 26.15
N LYS A 79 -23.94 10.31 27.25
CA LYS A 79 -23.64 9.89 28.60
C LYS A 79 -24.71 8.94 29.11
N LEU A 80 -24.30 7.98 29.92
CA LEU A 80 -25.22 7.07 30.65
C LEU A 80 -25.32 7.52 32.11
N ARG A 81 -26.49 7.26 32.73
CA ARG A 81 -26.75 7.58 34.15
C ARG A 81 -25.99 6.61 35.07
N SER A 82 -25.90 5.34 34.69
CA SER A 82 -25.06 4.33 35.31
C SER A 82 -24.26 3.61 34.24
N GLY A 83 -22.95 3.40 34.51
CA GLY A 83 -21.98 2.91 33.54
C GLY A 83 -21.39 4.05 32.70
N SER A 84 -20.62 3.68 31.69
CA SER A 84 -20.03 4.62 30.74
C SER A 84 -20.17 4.11 29.31
N TYR A 85 -20.36 5.02 28.36
CA TYR A 85 -20.26 4.77 26.95
C TYR A 85 -19.13 5.59 26.37
N PHE A 86 -18.34 4.93 25.57
CA PHE A 86 -17.33 5.57 24.73
C PHE A 86 -17.18 4.76 23.44
N PRO A 87 -17.31 5.36 22.25
CA PRO A 87 -17.18 4.63 21.00
C PRO A 87 -15.76 4.06 20.87
N SER A 88 -15.61 2.75 20.73
CA SER A 88 -14.31 2.08 20.60
C SER A 88 -13.52 2.55 19.37
N TRP A 89 -14.23 2.89 18.29
CA TRP A 89 -13.63 3.44 17.06
C TRP A 89 -13.15 4.90 17.20
N LEU A 90 -13.60 5.63 18.21
CA LEU A 90 -13.18 7.02 18.45
C LEU A 90 -11.79 7.10 19.12
N ASP A 91 -11.36 6.08 19.82
CA ASP A 91 -10.02 5.99 20.41
C ASP A 91 -8.98 5.48 19.40
N ALA A 92 -9.43 4.86 18.33
CA ALA A 92 -8.55 4.39 17.27
C ALA A 92 -8.14 5.57 16.37
N ARG A 93 -7.19 6.40 16.83
CA ARG A 93 -6.35 7.12 15.85
C ARG A 93 -5.75 6.06 14.95
N LYS A 94 -5.89 6.22 13.63
CA LYS A 94 -5.29 5.27 12.69
C LYS A 94 -3.82 5.07 13.05
N ARG A 95 -3.33 3.83 13.03
CA ARG A 95 -1.95 3.48 13.39
C ARG A 95 -0.92 4.35 12.68
N GLY A 96 -1.16 4.67 11.39
CA GLY A 96 -0.30 5.56 10.63
C GLY A 96 -0.29 6.99 11.14
N GLU A 97 -1.39 7.49 11.66
CA GLU A 97 -1.46 8.84 12.28
C GLU A 97 -0.75 8.85 13.64
N GLN A 98 -0.91 7.81 14.44
CA GLN A 98 -0.15 7.64 15.70
C GLN A 98 1.35 7.53 15.43
N ALA A 99 1.76 6.78 14.41
CA ALA A 99 3.15 6.65 14.00
C ALA A 99 3.74 8.00 13.52
N LEU A 100 2.98 8.77 12.76
CA LEU A 100 3.40 10.10 12.31
C LEU A 100 3.58 11.06 13.50
N ILE A 101 2.65 11.06 14.46
CA ILE A 101 2.74 11.84 15.70
C ILE A 101 4.01 11.44 16.47
N ALA A 102 4.27 10.15 16.63
CA ALA A 102 5.45 9.65 17.34
C ALA A 102 6.75 10.06 16.63
N VAL A 103 6.81 9.98 15.30
CA VAL A 103 7.98 10.41 14.52
C VAL A 103 8.23 11.90 14.65
N VAL A 104 7.17 12.72 14.60
CA VAL A 104 7.26 14.18 14.75
C VAL A 104 7.74 14.53 16.15
N ALA A 105 7.23 13.88 17.17
CA ALA A 105 7.61 14.10 18.54
C ALA A 105 9.06 13.63 18.81
N GLU A 106 9.50 12.53 18.22
CA GLU A 106 10.89 12.09 18.30
C GLU A 106 11.83 13.08 17.60
N ALA A 107 11.45 13.58 16.44
CA ALA A 107 12.20 14.60 15.72
C ALA A 107 12.38 15.89 16.57
N TYR A 108 11.36 16.28 17.35
CA TYR A 108 11.44 17.38 18.29
C TYR A 108 12.46 17.14 19.41
N VAL A 109 12.40 15.98 20.02
CA VAL A 109 13.33 15.60 21.12
C VAL A 109 14.78 15.56 20.62
N GLN A 110 15.00 15.18 19.37
CA GLN A 110 16.34 15.12 18.75
C GLN A 110 16.83 16.44 18.13
N GLY A 111 16.13 17.55 18.37
CA GLY A 111 16.60 18.88 18.01
C GLY A 111 16.39 19.29 16.55
N VAL A 112 15.44 18.68 15.86
CA VAL A 112 14.96 19.19 14.57
C VAL A 112 14.27 20.54 14.82
N SER A 113 14.56 21.54 13.97
CA SER A 113 14.10 22.95 14.11
C SER A 113 12.63 23.08 14.57
N THR A 114 12.42 23.66 15.72
CA THR A 114 11.11 23.89 16.37
C THR A 114 10.08 24.57 15.48
N ARG A 115 10.51 25.50 14.62
CA ARG A 115 9.60 26.20 13.68
C ARG A 115 8.95 25.25 12.65
N LYS A 116 9.68 24.24 12.16
CA LYS A 116 9.13 23.24 11.25
C LYS A 116 8.19 22.30 11.98
N ILE A 117 8.47 22.00 13.23
CA ILE A 117 7.69 21.08 14.06
C ILE A 117 6.42 21.73 14.57
N GLU A 118 6.46 22.97 15.02
CA GLU A 118 5.23 23.70 15.43
C GLU A 118 4.23 23.84 14.30
N ALA A 119 4.68 24.26 13.13
CA ALA A 119 3.82 24.31 11.94
C ALA A 119 3.26 22.92 11.57
N LEU A 120 4.04 21.87 11.74
CA LEU A 120 3.66 20.50 11.46
C LEU A 120 2.65 19.97 12.48
N VAL A 121 2.91 20.16 13.77
CA VAL A 121 2.02 19.76 14.87
C VAL A 121 0.68 20.50 14.78
N GLN A 122 0.71 21.80 14.46
CA GLN A 122 -0.51 22.58 14.21
C GLN A 122 -1.27 22.10 12.97
N SER A 123 -0.58 21.75 11.88
CA SER A 123 -1.23 21.21 10.66
C SER A 123 -1.81 19.81 10.88
N LEU A 124 -1.36 19.09 11.91
CA LEU A 124 -1.90 17.80 12.34
C LEU A 124 -3.05 17.93 13.36
N GLY A 125 -3.42 19.16 13.74
CA GLY A 125 -4.49 19.40 14.73
C GLY A 125 -4.11 18.99 16.16
N ILE A 126 -2.82 18.87 16.49
CA ILE A 126 -2.34 18.36 17.78
C ILE A 126 -1.98 19.52 18.70
N ALA A 127 -2.76 19.72 19.73
CA ALA A 127 -2.45 20.66 20.82
C ALA A 127 -1.54 19.97 21.84
N GLY A 128 -0.23 20.19 21.75
CA GLY A 128 0.80 19.83 22.72
C GLY A 128 0.84 18.38 23.19
N ILE A 129 1.91 17.66 22.91
CA ILE A 129 2.16 16.30 23.44
C ILE A 129 3.25 16.35 24.51
N SER A 130 3.03 15.71 25.67
CA SER A 130 4.05 15.60 26.72
C SER A 130 5.16 14.60 26.32
N ARG A 131 6.40 14.82 26.80
CA ARG A 131 7.53 13.92 26.56
C ARG A 131 7.26 12.46 26.98
N SER A 132 6.55 12.27 28.08
CA SER A 132 6.18 10.93 28.59
C SER A 132 5.14 10.24 27.70
N GLU A 133 4.26 10.99 27.08
CA GLU A 133 3.24 10.49 26.17
C GLU A 133 3.86 10.07 24.84
N VAL A 134 4.80 10.87 24.33
CA VAL A 134 5.65 10.52 23.18
C VAL A 134 6.38 9.20 23.41
N SER A 135 7.04 9.04 24.53
CA SER A 135 7.79 7.81 24.84
C SER A 135 6.90 6.58 24.89
N ARG A 136 5.68 6.69 25.45
CA ARG A 136 4.72 5.58 25.49
C ARG A 136 4.17 5.24 24.10
N MET A 137 3.84 6.25 23.33
CA MET A 137 3.34 6.05 21.94
C MET A 137 4.41 5.42 21.07
N THR A 138 5.64 5.90 21.17
CA THR A 138 6.78 5.36 20.43
C THR A 138 6.99 3.88 20.74
N ALA A 139 7.01 3.50 22.02
CA ALA A 139 7.23 2.12 22.45
C ALA A 139 6.11 1.16 21.95
N SER A 140 4.86 1.59 22.02
CA SER A 140 3.74 0.76 21.53
C SER A 140 3.76 0.57 20.02
N LEU A 141 4.09 1.62 19.27
CA LEU A 141 4.18 1.57 17.81
C LEU A 141 5.38 0.76 17.31
N ASP A 142 6.52 0.81 18.02
CA ASP A 142 7.69 0.00 17.72
C ASP A 142 7.36 -1.49 17.87
N ALA A 143 6.68 -1.88 18.96
CA ALA A 143 6.26 -3.26 19.17
C ALA A 143 5.28 -3.75 18.09
N GLN A 144 4.30 -2.93 17.71
CA GLN A 144 3.36 -3.27 16.62
C GLN A 144 4.05 -3.36 15.26
N GLY A 145 4.93 -2.41 14.95
CA GLY A 145 5.71 -2.39 13.71
C GLY A 145 6.64 -3.61 13.61
N GLU A 146 7.29 -3.98 14.70
CA GLU A 146 8.15 -5.17 14.74
C GLU A 146 7.33 -6.45 14.62
N ALA A 147 6.23 -6.59 15.32
CA ALA A 147 5.32 -7.72 15.20
C ALA A 147 4.80 -7.87 13.75
N PHE A 148 4.48 -6.76 13.08
CA PHE A 148 4.08 -6.77 11.67
C PHE A 148 5.22 -7.20 10.75
N ARG A 149 6.45 -6.69 10.96
CA ARG A 149 7.62 -7.01 10.14
C ARG A 149 8.08 -8.45 10.30
N THR A 150 7.97 -9.03 11.49
CA THR A 150 8.45 -10.36 11.85
C THR A 150 7.39 -11.46 11.79
N ARG A 151 6.12 -11.10 11.50
CA ARG A 151 5.03 -12.07 11.45
C ARG A 151 5.28 -13.18 10.44
N ARG A 152 4.76 -14.37 10.71
CA ARG A 152 4.79 -15.49 9.77
C ARG A 152 3.93 -15.19 8.53
N LEU A 153 4.34 -15.75 7.40
CA LEU A 153 3.71 -15.62 6.10
C LEU A 153 3.35 -17.04 5.64
N ASP A 154 2.24 -17.57 6.14
CA ASP A 154 1.91 -19.02 6.03
C ASP A 154 1.22 -19.41 4.71
N ALA A 155 1.10 -18.48 3.75
CA ALA A 155 0.49 -18.73 2.44
C ALA A 155 1.52 -18.98 1.34
N GLU A 156 1.04 -19.46 0.19
CA GLU A 156 1.81 -19.44 -1.06
C GLU A 156 1.56 -18.11 -1.77
N TYR A 157 2.65 -17.52 -2.31
CA TYR A 157 2.64 -16.23 -2.99
C TYR A 157 3.19 -16.38 -4.42
N PRO A 158 2.38 -16.82 -5.39
CA PRO A 158 2.82 -16.99 -6.77
C PRO A 158 3.38 -15.70 -7.40
N TYR A 159 2.86 -14.56 -7.00
CA TYR A 159 3.28 -13.25 -7.51
C TYR A 159 3.76 -12.35 -6.39
N ILE A 160 4.95 -11.76 -6.57
CA ILE A 160 5.54 -10.81 -5.64
C ILE A 160 5.94 -9.55 -6.40
N TRP A 161 5.58 -8.39 -5.87
CA TRP A 161 6.06 -7.09 -6.33
C TRP A 161 7.04 -6.54 -5.31
N VAL A 162 8.16 -6.06 -5.78
CA VAL A 162 9.19 -5.41 -4.96
C VAL A 162 9.58 -4.07 -5.55
N ASP A 163 9.83 -3.11 -4.68
CA ASP A 163 10.26 -1.77 -5.08
C ASP A 163 11.09 -1.13 -3.98
N ALA A 164 11.93 -0.17 -4.34
CA ALA A 164 12.71 0.64 -3.42
C ALA A 164 12.37 2.11 -3.56
N ARG A 165 12.45 2.83 -2.46
CA ARG A 165 12.36 4.28 -2.44
C ARG A 165 13.40 4.87 -1.51
N TYR A 166 13.78 6.11 -1.75
CA TYR A 166 14.77 6.77 -0.94
C TYR A 166 14.14 7.76 0.02
N GLU A 167 14.59 7.73 1.28
CA GLU A 167 14.22 8.66 2.33
C GLU A 167 15.47 9.29 2.95
N TYR A 168 15.34 10.54 3.39
CA TYR A 168 16.43 11.22 4.09
C TYR A 168 16.38 10.88 5.58
N VAL A 169 17.47 10.30 6.07
CA VAL A 169 17.59 9.83 7.45
C VAL A 169 18.84 10.43 8.08
N ARG A 170 18.74 10.85 9.33
CA ARG A 170 19.88 11.30 10.12
C ARG A 170 20.54 10.09 10.78
N GLU A 171 21.80 9.86 10.46
CA GLU A 171 22.63 8.82 11.05
C GLU A 171 24.02 9.39 11.26
N ASP A 172 24.62 9.13 12.43
CA ASP A 172 25.95 9.63 12.82
C ASP A 172 26.14 11.14 12.58
N HIS A 173 25.14 11.93 12.98
CA HIS A 173 25.07 13.39 12.82
C HIS A 173 25.04 13.88 11.36
N ARG A 174 24.89 12.99 10.37
CA ARG A 174 24.79 13.34 8.94
C ARG A 174 23.42 12.94 8.38
N VAL A 175 22.98 13.70 7.39
CA VAL A 175 21.78 13.34 6.62
C VAL A 175 22.21 12.47 5.45
N GLN A 176 21.68 11.25 5.41
CA GLN A 176 21.96 10.28 4.35
C GLN A 176 20.69 9.91 3.62
N SER A 177 20.80 9.65 2.33
CA SER A 177 19.72 9.08 1.52
C SER A 177 19.75 7.57 1.68
N MET A 178 18.71 6.97 2.27
CA MET A 178 18.64 5.53 2.53
C MET A 178 17.56 4.89 1.68
N ALA A 179 17.85 3.66 1.21
CA ALA A 179 16.90 2.85 0.46
C ALA A 179 15.93 2.15 1.42
N VAL A 180 14.64 2.39 1.23
CA VAL A 180 13.55 1.66 1.90
C VAL A 180 12.96 0.69 0.91
N VAL A 181 13.10 -0.60 1.17
CA VAL A 181 12.63 -1.69 0.31
C VAL A 181 11.30 -2.23 0.82
N ILE A 182 10.37 -2.47 -0.09
CA ILE A 182 9.01 -2.91 0.21
C ILE A 182 8.64 -4.08 -0.69
N ALA A 183 7.98 -5.09 -0.12
CA ALA A 183 7.40 -6.19 -0.87
C ALA A 183 5.94 -6.39 -0.50
N TYR A 184 5.12 -6.67 -1.51
CA TYR A 184 3.83 -7.30 -1.30
C TYR A 184 3.64 -8.45 -2.27
N GLY A 185 2.73 -9.38 -1.93
CA GLY A 185 2.42 -10.53 -2.74
C GLY A 185 0.92 -10.70 -2.97
N VAL A 186 0.61 -11.54 -3.93
CA VAL A 186 -0.74 -12.08 -4.12
C VAL A 186 -0.68 -13.56 -3.76
N ARG A 187 -1.54 -13.94 -2.81
CA ARG A 187 -1.70 -15.32 -2.34
C ARG A 187 -2.34 -16.19 -3.41
N ALA A 188 -2.21 -17.52 -3.26
CA ALA A 188 -2.83 -18.46 -4.18
C ALA A 188 -4.36 -18.32 -4.29
N ASP A 189 -5.03 -17.75 -3.28
CA ASP A 189 -6.46 -17.42 -3.30
C ASP A 189 -6.79 -16.06 -3.95
N GLY A 190 -5.79 -15.33 -4.45
CA GLY A 190 -5.94 -14.03 -5.11
C GLY A 190 -5.99 -12.81 -4.19
N VAL A 191 -5.83 -13.00 -2.88
CA VAL A 191 -5.79 -11.89 -1.90
C VAL A 191 -4.41 -11.23 -1.88
N ARG A 192 -4.37 -9.91 -1.79
CA ARG A 192 -3.11 -9.15 -1.62
C ARG A 192 -2.69 -9.10 -0.16
N GLU A 193 -1.39 -9.17 0.05
CA GLU A 193 -0.78 -9.03 1.37
C GLU A 193 0.54 -8.29 1.29
N VAL A 194 0.80 -7.36 2.23
CA VAL A 194 2.11 -6.73 2.38
C VAL A 194 3.05 -7.75 3.02
N LEU A 195 4.13 -8.10 2.36
CA LEU A 195 5.06 -9.13 2.84
C LEU A 195 6.11 -8.56 3.80
N GLY A 196 6.56 -7.33 3.57
CA GLY A 196 7.54 -6.71 4.44
C GLY A 196 8.07 -5.38 3.95
N LEU A 197 8.86 -4.77 4.83
CA LEU A 197 9.69 -3.60 4.54
C LEU A 197 11.01 -3.72 5.28
N ASP A 198 12.05 -3.08 4.72
CA ASP A 198 13.33 -2.90 5.37
C ASP A 198 14.02 -1.61 4.90
N ILE A 199 15.14 -1.23 5.53
CA ILE A 199 15.88 -0.01 5.22
C ILE A 199 17.38 -0.28 5.22
N GLY A 200 18.07 0.14 4.17
CA GLY A 200 19.53 0.04 4.02
C GLY A 200 20.18 1.33 3.56
N LEU A 201 21.50 1.38 3.62
CA LEU A 201 22.28 2.55 3.17
C LEU A 201 22.16 2.79 1.67
N SER A 202 22.10 1.72 0.91
CA SER A 202 22.01 1.75 -0.55
C SER A 202 21.14 0.61 -1.06
N GLU A 203 20.61 0.80 -2.26
CA GLU A 203 19.93 -0.27 -2.99
C GLU A 203 20.99 -1.13 -3.68
N ASP A 204 21.52 -2.13 -2.98
CA ASP A 204 22.53 -3.06 -3.50
C ASP A 204 22.06 -4.52 -3.42
N VAL A 205 22.88 -5.43 -3.93
CA VAL A 205 22.57 -6.86 -3.96
C VAL A 205 22.46 -7.46 -2.54
N VAL A 206 23.22 -6.92 -1.57
CA VAL A 206 23.25 -7.43 -0.19
C VAL A 206 21.92 -7.11 0.50
N LEU A 207 21.52 -5.85 0.45
CA LEU A 207 20.22 -5.42 1.00
C LEU A 207 19.06 -6.24 0.43
N TRP A 208 19.03 -6.40 -0.91
CA TRP A 208 17.97 -7.17 -1.56
C TRP A 208 18.00 -8.64 -1.17
N ARG A 209 19.19 -9.25 -1.12
CA ARG A 209 19.34 -10.65 -0.74
C ARG A 209 18.85 -10.89 0.70
N GLU A 210 19.33 -10.10 1.65
CA GLU A 210 18.94 -10.20 3.05
C GLU A 210 17.44 -10.00 3.23
N PHE A 211 16.86 -9.00 2.57
CA PHE A 211 15.42 -8.75 2.61
C PHE A 211 14.61 -9.93 2.07
N LEU A 212 14.96 -10.45 0.88
CA LEU A 212 14.24 -11.57 0.27
C LEU A 212 14.41 -12.87 1.05
N GLN A 213 15.62 -13.15 1.59
CA GLN A 213 15.88 -14.27 2.49
C GLN A 213 15.04 -14.16 3.77
N GLY A 214 14.91 -12.96 4.32
CA GLY A 214 14.03 -12.68 5.45
C GLY A 214 12.56 -13.01 5.16
N LEU A 215 12.07 -12.75 3.94
CA LEU A 215 10.73 -13.15 3.53
C LEU A 215 10.58 -14.68 3.48
N VAL A 216 11.55 -15.38 2.91
CA VAL A 216 11.57 -16.87 2.86
C VAL A 216 11.62 -17.46 4.26
N ALA A 217 12.48 -16.95 5.14
CA ALA A 217 12.59 -17.38 6.54
C ALA A 217 11.26 -17.23 7.31
N ARG A 218 10.45 -16.24 6.94
CA ARG A 218 9.12 -15.99 7.52
C ARG A 218 8.01 -16.83 6.88
N GLY A 219 8.32 -17.63 5.85
CA GLY A 219 7.38 -18.60 5.26
C GLY A 219 6.91 -18.31 3.83
N VAL A 220 7.44 -17.28 3.16
CA VAL A 220 7.15 -17.02 1.74
C VAL A 220 7.62 -18.22 0.90
N ARG A 221 6.69 -18.78 0.13
CA ARG A 221 6.94 -19.94 -0.76
C ARG A 221 6.04 -19.90 -1.99
N GLY A 222 6.33 -20.76 -2.96
CA GLY A 222 5.53 -20.91 -4.19
C GLY A 222 5.65 -19.73 -5.15
N VAL A 223 6.74 -18.96 -5.06
CA VAL A 223 6.98 -17.79 -5.91
C VAL A 223 7.24 -18.23 -7.33
N LYS A 224 6.41 -17.77 -8.27
CA LYS A 224 6.52 -18.03 -9.71
C LYS A 224 7.00 -16.83 -10.50
N LEU A 225 6.65 -15.61 -10.03
CA LEU A 225 7.04 -14.38 -10.71
C LEU A 225 7.33 -13.27 -9.69
N VAL A 226 8.45 -12.60 -9.90
CA VAL A 226 8.78 -11.34 -9.22
C VAL A 226 8.69 -10.18 -10.20
N ILE A 227 7.98 -9.12 -9.84
CA ILE A 227 7.79 -7.93 -10.66
C ILE A 227 8.51 -6.74 -9.99
N SER A 228 9.41 -6.07 -10.72
CA SER A 228 10.17 -4.95 -10.17
C SER A 228 10.72 -4.02 -11.25
N ASP A 229 11.40 -2.97 -10.81
CA ASP A 229 12.31 -2.19 -11.65
C ASP A 229 13.56 -2.99 -12.04
N ALA A 230 14.25 -2.52 -13.08
CA ALA A 230 15.47 -3.14 -13.58
C ALA A 230 16.71 -2.73 -12.77
N HIS A 231 16.70 -3.01 -11.46
CA HIS A 231 17.88 -2.83 -10.63
C HIS A 231 18.76 -4.09 -10.67
N PRO A 232 20.06 -3.99 -11.03
CA PRO A 232 20.92 -5.17 -11.18
C PRO A 232 21.03 -6.02 -9.92
N GLY A 233 21.21 -5.38 -8.75
CA GLY A 233 21.32 -6.06 -7.47
C GLY A 233 20.05 -6.81 -7.09
N LEU A 234 18.88 -6.23 -7.38
CA LEU A 234 17.58 -6.90 -7.15
C LEU A 234 17.42 -8.12 -8.07
N LYS A 235 17.71 -7.97 -9.36
CA LYS A 235 17.62 -9.07 -10.32
C LYS A 235 18.51 -10.26 -9.92
N GLN A 236 19.71 -9.97 -9.45
CA GLN A 236 20.63 -10.98 -8.93
C GLN A 236 20.08 -11.65 -7.68
N ALA A 237 19.62 -10.87 -6.69
CA ALA A 237 19.05 -11.40 -5.45
C ALA A 237 17.81 -12.29 -5.69
N VAL A 238 16.93 -11.91 -6.64
CA VAL A 238 15.76 -12.72 -7.03
C VAL A 238 16.19 -14.09 -7.55
N LYS A 239 17.20 -14.14 -8.45
CA LYS A 239 17.74 -15.41 -8.98
C LYS A 239 18.34 -16.31 -7.91
N GLU A 240 19.00 -15.71 -6.90
CA GLU A 240 19.66 -16.46 -5.83
C GLU A 240 18.67 -16.97 -4.78
N VAL A 241 17.62 -16.21 -4.47
CA VAL A 241 16.70 -16.51 -3.36
C VAL A 241 15.45 -17.26 -3.83
N PHE A 242 14.85 -16.86 -4.95
CA PHE A 242 13.64 -17.49 -5.48
C PHE A 242 13.99 -18.37 -6.68
N LEU A 243 14.60 -19.53 -6.38
CA LEU A 243 15.02 -20.47 -7.40
C LEU A 243 13.83 -20.94 -8.26
N GLY A 244 13.95 -20.80 -9.58
CA GLY A 244 12.90 -21.14 -10.54
C GLY A 244 11.82 -20.08 -10.73
N ALA A 245 11.83 -18.98 -9.99
CA ALA A 245 10.91 -17.87 -10.25
C ALA A 245 11.35 -17.05 -11.47
N ALA A 246 10.39 -16.72 -12.33
CA ALA A 246 10.59 -15.79 -13.42
C ALA A 246 10.69 -14.34 -12.88
N TRP A 247 11.28 -13.46 -13.67
CA TRP A 247 11.36 -12.03 -13.34
C TRP A 247 10.76 -11.19 -14.46
N GLN A 248 9.81 -10.32 -14.10
CA GLN A 248 9.18 -9.36 -15.00
C GLN A 248 9.69 -7.96 -14.70
N ARG A 249 10.31 -7.33 -15.68
CA ARG A 249 10.64 -5.91 -15.62
C ARG A 249 9.37 -5.07 -15.72
N CYS A 250 9.21 -4.11 -14.81
CA CYS A 250 8.10 -3.17 -14.84
C CYS A 250 8.04 -2.41 -16.17
N ARG A 251 6.97 -2.65 -16.94
CA ARG A 251 6.77 -2.02 -18.26
C ARG A 251 6.66 -0.49 -18.16
N VAL A 252 6.09 0.04 -17.08
CA VAL A 252 5.96 1.50 -16.91
C VAL A 252 7.33 2.16 -16.75
N HIS A 253 8.19 1.61 -15.90
CA HIS A 253 9.56 2.10 -15.72
C HIS A 253 10.42 1.86 -16.97
N PHE A 254 10.25 0.72 -17.63
CA PHE A 254 10.90 0.45 -18.92
C PHE A 254 10.53 1.53 -19.96
N MET A 255 9.23 1.82 -20.15
CA MET A 255 8.79 2.86 -21.08
C MET A 255 9.32 4.24 -20.72
N ARG A 256 9.39 4.58 -19.44
CA ARG A 256 9.99 5.85 -18.98
C ARG A 256 11.48 5.94 -19.35
N ASN A 257 12.23 4.86 -19.09
CA ASN A 257 13.65 4.79 -19.42
C ASN A 257 13.91 4.81 -20.94
N LEU A 258 13.05 4.17 -21.72
CA LEU A 258 13.10 4.16 -23.17
C LEU A 258 12.87 5.57 -23.73
N LEU A 259 11.78 6.24 -23.28
CA LEU A 259 11.41 7.57 -23.76
C LEU A 259 12.40 8.66 -23.32
N ALA A 260 13.15 8.46 -22.24
CA ALA A 260 14.25 9.35 -21.86
C ALA A 260 15.38 9.42 -22.92
N ARG A 261 15.49 8.40 -23.79
CA ARG A 261 16.45 8.34 -24.92
C ARG A 261 15.92 8.97 -26.21
N VAL A 262 14.70 9.53 -26.17
CA VAL A 262 13.99 10.07 -27.33
C VAL A 262 13.75 11.56 -27.16
N PRO A 263 14.01 12.39 -28.19
CA PRO A 263 13.65 13.81 -28.18
C PRO A 263 12.15 14.02 -27.87
N LYS A 264 11.81 15.05 -27.09
CA LYS A 264 10.42 15.31 -26.65
C LYS A 264 9.40 15.30 -27.80
N SER A 265 9.77 15.85 -28.95
CA SER A 265 8.92 15.92 -30.15
C SER A 265 8.55 14.55 -30.74
N ALA A 266 9.39 13.52 -30.52
CA ALA A 266 9.17 12.18 -31.05
C ALA A 266 8.63 11.17 -30.00
N GLN A 267 8.60 11.55 -28.71
CA GLN A 267 8.21 10.63 -27.64
C GLN A 267 6.80 10.03 -27.81
N ALA A 268 5.83 10.83 -28.25
CA ALA A 268 4.45 10.35 -28.45
C ALA A 268 4.39 9.27 -29.53
N MET A 269 5.06 9.50 -30.66
CA MET A 269 5.13 8.54 -31.77
C MET A 269 5.84 7.26 -31.35
N VAL A 270 7.06 7.36 -30.78
CA VAL A 270 7.80 6.19 -30.31
C VAL A 270 7.04 5.42 -29.25
N ALA A 271 6.36 6.10 -28.31
CA ALA A 271 5.53 5.44 -27.31
C ALA A 271 4.36 4.67 -27.92
N ALA A 272 3.68 5.24 -28.90
CA ALA A 272 2.60 4.56 -29.60
C ALA A 272 3.12 3.33 -30.35
N THR A 273 4.23 3.45 -31.08
CA THR A 273 4.84 2.33 -31.80
C THR A 273 5.27 1.20 -30.84
N VAL A 274 5.96 1.51 -29.74
CA VAL A 274 6.41 0.48 -28.79
C VAL A 274 5.23 -0.19 -28.06
N ARG A 275 4.13 0.53 -27.81
CA ARG A 275 2.94 -0.07 -27.17
C ARG A 275 2.34 -1.23 -27.97
N THR A 276 2.43 -1.20 -29.30
CA THR A 276 1.91 -2.28 -30.15
C THR A 276 2.52 -3.65 -29.85
N ILE A 277 3.72 -3.71 -29.29
CA ILE A 277 4.36 -4.95 -28.83
C ILE A 277 3.52 -5.58 -27.70
N PHE A 278 2.98 -4.76 -26.83
CA PHE A 278 2.27 -5.21 -25.62
C PHE A 278 0.76 -5.44 -25.84
N ASP A 279 0.25 -5.09 -27.00
CA ASP A 279 -1.14 -5.29 -27.36
C ASP A 279 -1.36 -6.64 -28.09
N GLN A 280 -0.31 -7.44 -28.22
CA GLN A 280 -0.35 -8.74 -28.89
C GLN A 280 -1.01 -9.82 -28.03
N PRO A 281 -1.67 -10.81 -28.65
CA PRO A 281 -2.42 -11.85 -27.94
C PRO A 281 -1.54 -12.84 -27.17
N ASP A 282 -0.36 -13.15 -27.70
CA ASP A 282 0.56 -14.13 -27.14
C ASP A 282 2.03 -13.70 -27.27
N ARG A 283 2.93 -14.51 -26.73
CA ARG A 283 4.36 -14.23 -26.69
C ARG A 283 4.97 -14.20 -28.09
N ALA A 284 4.65 -15.15 -28.93
CA ALA A 284 5.22 -15.26 -30.27
C ALA A 284 4.85 -14.05 -31.15
N ALA A 285 3.58 -13.62 -31.06
CA ALA A 285 3.12 -12.40 -31.72
C ALA A 285 3.79 -11.14 -31.18
N ALA A 286 4.03 -11.07 -29.85
CA ALA A 286 4.72 -9.95 -29.21
C ALA A 286 6.20 -9.89 -29.62
N GLU A 287 6.91 -11.01 -29.71
CA GLU A 287 8.28 -11.12 -30.18
C GLU A 287 8.39 -10.70 -31.67
N ALA A 288 7.48 -11.20 -32.51
CA ALA A 288 7.42 -10.81 -33.93
C ALA A 288 7.15 -9.30 -34.08
N GLN A 289 6.23 -8.74 -33.31
CA GLN A 289 5.93 -7.32 -33.30
C GLN A 289 7.10 -6.48 -32.80
N LEU A 290 7.84 -6.98 -31.81
CA LEU A 290 9.06 -6.30 -31.30
C LEU A 290 10.08 -6.16 -32.41
N LEU A 291 10.33 -7.21 -33.19
CA LEU A 291 11.27 -7.14 -34.33
C LEU A 291 10.82 -6.12 -35.40
N GLN A 292 9.52 -6.04 -35.71
CA GLN A 292 8.98 -5.03 -36.63
C GLN A 292 9.19 -3.61 -36.08
N VAL A 293 8.96 -3.40 -34.78
CA VAL A 293 9.18 -2.11 -34.12
C VAL A 293 10.66 -1.73 -34.13
N VAL A 294 11.54 -2.71 -33.93
CA VAL A 294 13.01 -2.51 -34.02
C VAL A 294 13.38 -2.06 -35.44
N GLU A 295 12.93 -2.76 -36.46
CA GLU A 295 13.20 -2.40 -37.87
C GLU A 295 12.71 -0.98 -38.18
N ALA A 296 11.49 -0.63 -37.78
CA ALA A 296 10.90 0.68 -38.03
C ALA A 296 11.62 1.84 -37.32
N LEU A 297 12.21 1.59 -36.15
CA LEU A 297 12.83 2.63 -35.31
C LEU A 297 14.35 2.69 -35.43
N GLN A 298 15.02 1.64 -35.94
CA GLN A 298 16.48 1.49 -35.91
C GLN A 298 17.23 2.64 -36.57
N ALA A 299 16.77 3.09 -37.74
CA ALA A 299 17.45 4.16 -38.49
C ALA A 299 17.43 5.51 -37.75
N ARG A 300 16.39 5.77 -36.97
CA ARG A 300 16.16 7.06 -36.29
C ARG A 300 16.52 7.04 -34.81
N PHE A 301 16.32 5.91 -34.14
CA PHE A 301 16.44 5.76 -32.69
C PHE A 301 17.21 4.49 -32.30
N PRO A 302 18.49 4.33 -32.72
CA PRO A 302 19.26 3.10 -32.48
C PRO A 302 19.41 2.77 -30.99
N ALA A 303 19.47 3.77 -30.10
CA ALA A 303 19.54 3.56 -28.66
C ALA A 303 18.23 3.00 -28.07
N VAL A 304 17.10 3.25 -28.72
CA VAL A 304 15.79 2.68 -28.34
C VAL A 304 15.72 1.21 -28.75
N THR A 305 16.12 0.90 -29.98
CA THR A 305 16.07 -0.46 -30.51
C THR A 305 17.03 -1.39 -29.80
N GLN A 306 18.23 -0.92 -29.48
CA GLN A 306 19.16 -1.66 -28.64
C GLN A 306 18.55 -2.00 -27.27
N LEU A 307 17.92 -1.02 -26.59
CA LEU A 307 17.27 -1.25 -25.30
C LEU A 307 16.10 -2.24 -25.41
N LEU A 308 15.34 -2.22 -26.51
CA LEU A 308 14.24 -3.17 -26.75
C LEU A 308 14.77 -4.60 -26.88
N LEU A 309 15.82 -4.81 -27.68
CA LEU A 309 16.43 -6.12 -27.86
C LEU A 309 17.08 -6.67 -26.57
N GLU A 310 17.79 -5.80 -25.83
CA GLU A 310 18.39 -6.20 -24.54
C GLU A 310 17.34 -6.56 -23.48
N ALA A 311 16.16 -5.94 -23.52
CA ALA A 311 15.14 -6.13 -22.51
C ALA A 311 14.00 -7.09 -22.92
N GLU A 312 14.04 -7.64 -24.13
CA GLU A 312 12.97 -8.47 -24.71
C GLU A 312 12.46 -9.54 -23.73
N GLY A 313 13.35 -10.42 -23.29
CA GLY A 313 13.00 -11.50 -22.37
C GLY A 313 12.47 -11.01 -21.00
N GLU A 314 12.84 -9.78 -20.60
CA GLU A 314 12.46 -9.19 -19.31
C GLU A 314 11.08 -8.52 -19.33
N ILE A 315 10.73 -7.90 -20.44
CA ILE A 315 9.48 -7.13 -20.60
C ILE A 315 8.32 -8.00 -21.11
N LEU A 316 8.63 -9.16 -21.72
CA LEU A 316 7.65 -10.10 -22.24
C LEU A 316 7.34 -11.30 -21.31
N THR A 317 8.03 -11.42 -20.17
CA THR A 317 7.83 -12.52 -19.20
C THR A 317 6.37 -12.69 -18.78
N CYS A 318 5.59 -11.62 -18.68
CA CYS A 318 4.18 -11.70 -18.32
C CYS A 318 3.32 -12.49 -19.33
N TYR A 319 3.82 -12.74 -20.54
CA TYR A 319 3.13 -13.57 -21.54
C TYR A 319 3.21 -15.08 -21.24
N ASP A 320 4.14 -15.52 -20.42
CA ASP A 320 4.29 -16.90 -19.97
C ASP A 320 3.26 -17.27 -18.88
N PHE A 321 2.43 -16.31 -18.48
CA PHE A 321 1.41 -16.47 -17.46
C PHE A 321 0.00 -16.32 -18.05
N PRO A 322 -1.05 -16.81 -17.34
CA PRO A 322 -2.42 -16.75 -17.84
C PRO A 322 -2.81 -15.35 -18.34
N PRO A 323 -3.46 -15.22 -19.50
CA PRO A 323 -3.82 -13.92 -20.09
C PRO A 323 -4.59 -13.01 -19.14
N GLU A 324 -5.43 -13.58 -18.30
CA GLU A 324 -6.22 -12.86 -17.30
C GLU A 324 -5.36 -12.14 -16.24
N HIS A 325 -4.12 -12.62 -16.01
CA HIS A 325 -3.20 -12.04 -15.03
C HIS A 325 -2.34 -10.92 -15.62
N ARG A 326 -2.12 -10.90 -16.93
CA ARG A 326 -1.16 -10.00 -17.60
C ARG A 326 -1.35 -8.55 -17.22
N ARG A 327 -2.62 -8.10 -17.11
CA ARG A 327 -2.94 -6.72 -16.76
C ARG A 327 -2.46 -6.32 -15.36
N GLN A 328 -2.34 -7.24 -14.45
CA GLN A 328 -1.88 -7.02 -13.07
C GLN A 328 -0.36 -7.17 -12.92
N ILE A 329 0.26 -8.10 -13.70
CA ILE A 329 1.65 -8.51 -13.48
C ILE A 329 2.67 -7.80 -14.38
N TYR A 330 2.26 -7.03 -15.39
CA TYR A 330 3.19 -6.36 -16.29
C TYR A 330 3.90 -5.15 -15.66
N SER A 331 3.46 -4.66 -14.52
CA SER A 331 3.99 -3.44 -13.92
C SER A 331 3.90 -3.41 -12.40
N THR A 332 4.66 -2.48 -11.79
CA THR A 332 4.61 -2.16 -10.36
C THR A 332 3.55 -1.12 -10.00
N ASN A 333 2.60 -0.80 -10.89
CA ASN A 333 1.53 0.17 -10.64
C ASN A 333 0.79 -0.02 -9.30
N PRO A 334 0.51 -1.24 -8.85
CA PRO A 334 -0.09 -1.44 -7.53
C PRO A 334 0.78 -0.91 -6.38
N LEU A 335 2.12 -1.09 -6.47
CA LEU A 335 3.09 -0.50 -5.52
C LEU A 335 3.19 1.02 -5.67
N GLU A 336 3.07 1.57 -6.88
CA GLU A 336 3.12 3.03 -7.08
C GLU A 336 2.03 3.75 -6.28
N ARG A 337 0.83 3.16 -6.18
CA ARG A 337 -0.25 3.72 -5.37
C ARG A 337 0.09 3.73 -3.88
N LEU A 338 0.64 2.62 -3.40
CA LEU A 338 1.12 2.50 -2.02
C LEU A 338 2.27 3.47 -1.75
N ASN A 339 3.25 3.51 -2.64
CA ASN A 339 4.39 4.42 -2.56
C ASN A 339 3.98 5.91 -2.60
N LYS A 340 2.92 6.25 -3.33
CA LYS A 340 2.37 7.61 -3.34
C LYS A 340 1.80 8.00 -1.97
N GLU A 341 1.12 7.09 -1.30
CA GLU A 341 0.61 7.34 0.06
C GLU A 341 1.77 7.44 1.07
N LEU A 342 2.74 6.54 1.01
CA LEU A 342 3.95 6.62 1.83
C LEU A 342 4.69 7.95 1.60
N LYS A 343 4.86 8.36 0.33
CA LYS A 343 5.50 9.64 -0.02
C LYS A 343 4.74 10.83 0.54
N ARG A 344 3.41 10.80 0.49
CA ARG A 344 2.59 11.88 1.04
C ARG A 344 2.83 12.06 2.54
N ARG A 345 2.99 10.95 3.28
CA ARG A 345 3.22 10.98 4.72
C ARG A 345 4.68 11.31 5.06
N SER A 346 5.65 10.73 4.36
CA SER A 346 7.07 11.01 4.62
C SER A 346 7.47 12.45 4.25
N ALA A 347 6.84 13.05 3.24
CA ALA A 347 7.08 14.44 2.85
C ALA A 347 6.78 15.44 3.98
N VAL A 348 5.89 15.09 4.90
CA VAL A 348 5.57 15.90 6.10
C VAL A 348 6.74 15.90 7.08
N VAL A 349 7.43 14.77 7.22
CA VAL A 349 8.61 14.62 8.10
C VAL A 349 9.84 15.27 7.47
N GLY A 350 10.06 15.05 6.19
CA GLY A 350 11.19 15.58 5.41
C GLY A 350 12.51 14.86 5.67
N ILE A 351 13.05 14.94 6.89
CA ILE A 351 14.27 14.23 7.32
C ILE A 351 13.92 13.43 8.57
N PHE A 352 14.05 12.12 8.49
CA PHE A 352 13.82 11.24 9.63
C PHE A 352 14.96 11.30 10.64
N PRO A 353 14.65 11.28 11.94
CA PRO A 353 15.69 11.37 12.99
C PRO A 353 16.61 10.13 13.03
N ASN A 354 16.10 8.97 12.66
CA ASN A 354 16.84 7.70 12.59
C ASN A 354 16.09 6.67 11.73
N ARG A 355 16.71 5.50 11.49
CA ARG A 355 16.09 4.39 10.71
C ARG A 355 14.82 3.85 11.39
N GLY A 356 14.82 3.75 12.71
CA GLY A 356 13.66 3.28 13.48
C GLY A 356 12.42 4.14 13.23
N ALA A 357 12.58 5.46 13.09
CA ALA A 357 11.48 6.36 12.79
C ALA A 357 10.87 6.12 11.40
N VAL A 358 11.68 5.77 10.39
CA VAL A 358 11.19 5.36 9.06
C VAL A 358 10.39 4.07 9.18
N LEU A 359 10.98 3.05 9.81
CA LEU A 359 10.34 1.74 9.97
C LEU A 359 9.05 1.83 10.78
N ARG A 360 8.99 2.69 11.79
CA ARG A 360 7.78 2.98 12.58
C ARG A 360 6.66 3.55 11.72
N LEU A 361 6.93 4.63 10.99
CA LEU A 361 5.92 5.28 10.16
C LEU A 361 5.46 4.38 9.01
N PHE A 362 6.41 3.83 8.27
CA PHE A 362 6.09 2.99 7.13
C PHE A 362 5.48 1.66 7.56
N GLY A 363 5.99 1.06 8.64
CA GLY A 363 5.42 -0.17 9.22
C GLY A 363 3.96 0.01 9.64
N ALA A 364 3.63 1.13 10.29
CA ALA A 364 2.26 1.44 10.69
C ALA A 364 1.34 1.65 9.47
N LEU A 365 1.79 2.40 8.46
CA LEU A 365 1.02 2.63 7.23
C LEU A 365 0.80 1.35 6.43
N LEU A 366 1.84 0.51 6.33
CA LEU A 366 1.77 -0.76 5.63
C LEU A 366 0.89 -1.78 6.38
N ALA A 367 0.91 -1.78 7.71
CA ALA A 367 0.03 -2.60 8.52
C ALA A 367 -1.45 -2.19 8.35
N GLU A 368 -1.75 -0.88 8.38
CA GLU A 368 -3.10 -0.37 8.07
C GLU A 368 -3.58 -0.79 6.69
N GLN A 369 -2.72 -0.62 5.67
CA GLN A 369 -3.07 -1.00 4.31
C GLN A 369 -3.27 -2.50 4.16
N ASN A 370 -2.48 -3.30 4.85
CA ASN A 370 -2.62 -4.75 4.87
C ASN A 370 -3.96 -5.18 5.46
N ASP A 371 -4.33 -4.59 6.61
CA ASP A 371 -5.60 -4.87 7.25
C ASP A 371 -6.79 -4.42 6.37
N GLU A 372 -6.69 -3.25 5.72
CA GLU A 372 -7.71 -2.80 4.76
C GLU A 372 -7.90 -3.80 3.62
N TRP A 373 -6.81 -4.38 3.08
CA TRP A 373 -6.90 -5.38 2.01
C TRP A 373 -7.52 -6.70 2.48
N LEU A 374 -7.20 -7.12 3.68
CA LEU A 374 -7.73 -8.37 4.26
C LEU A 374 -9.22 -8.23 4.62
N VAL A 375 -9.63 -7.09 5.16
CA VAL A 375 -11.03 -6.84 5.59
C VAL A 375 -11.94 -6.51 4.41
N ALA A 376 -11.44 -5.84 3.37
CA ALA A 376 -12.26 -5.41 2.23
C ALA A 376 -12.89 -6.56 1.43
N GLY A 377 -12.44 -7.81 1.63
CA GLY A 377 -12.97 -9.00 0.95
C GLY A 377 -12.76 -9.03 -0.56
N HIS A 378 -12.16 -7.98 -1.14
CA HIS A 378 -11.89 -7.88 -2.56
C HIS A 378 -10.59 -8.58 -2.94
N ARG A 379 -10.70 -9.66 -3.68
CA ARG A 379 -9.54 -10.33 -4.28
C ARG A 379 -8.95 -9.46 -5.37
N TYR A 380 -7.63 -9.33 -5.37
CA TYR A 380 -6.88 -8.62 -6.40
C TYR A 380 -6.89 -9.38 -7.73
N MET A 381 -6.84 -10.69 -7.64
CA MET A 381 -7.05 -11.63 -8.76
C MET A 381 -8.17 -12.60 -8.39
N SER A 382 -9.03 -12.95 -9.36
CA SER A 382 -10.10 -13.90 -9.08
C SER A 382 -9.54 -15.29 -8.79
N GLU A 383 -10.19 -16.04 -7.90
CA GLU A 383 -9.77 -17.40 -7.55
C GLU A 383 -9.75 -18.32 -8.78
N THR A 384 -10.73 -18.14 -9.68
CA THR A 384 -10.79 -18.87 -10.95
C THR A 384 -9.59 -18.62 -11.85
N ALA A 385 -9.11 -17.37 -11.91
CA ALA A 385 -7.90 -17.03 -12.65
C ALA A 385 -6.66 -17.66 -11.98
N MET A 386 -6.54 -17.57 -10.63
CA MET A 386 -5.42 -18.14 -9.90
C MET A 386 -5.32 -19.67 -10.03
N ARG A 387 -6.45 -20.39 -10.13
CA ARG A 387 -6.46 -21.85 -10.36
C ARG A 387 -5.84 -22.23 -11.71
N LYS A 388 -5.94 -21.39 -12.75
CA LYS A 388 -5.30 -21.64 -14.05
C LYS A 388 -3.78 -21.67 -13.95
N LEU A 389 -3.20 -20.90 -13.03
CA LEU A 389 -1.77 -20.92 -12.77
C LEU A 389 -1.27 -22.26 -12.23
N VAL A 390 -2.10 -22.97 -11.46
CA VAL A 390 -1.79 -24.30 -10.93
C VAL A 390 -1.94 -25.37 -12.01
N SER A 391 -2.96 -25.26 -12.87
CA SER A 391 -3.21 -26.21 -13.95
C SER A 391 -2.11 -26.21 -15.01
N GLN A 392 -1.54 -25.06 -15.35
CA GLN A 392 -0.42 -24.95 -16.29
C GLN A 392 0.84 -25.64 -15.75
N ALA A 393 1.14 -25.51 -14.44
CA ALA A 393 2.28 -26.16 -13.84
C ALA A 393 2.18 -27.72 -13.84
N THR A 394 0.97 -28.24 -13.79
CA THR A 394 0.72 -29.70 -13.86
C THR A 394 0.79 -30.28 -15.28
N GLU A 395 0.61 -29.47 -16.31
CA GLU A 395 0.78 -29.88 -17.72
C GLU A 395 2.25 -29.87 -18.15
N GLU A 396 3.05 -28.91 -17.67
CA GLU A 396 4.49 -28.84 -17.94
C GLU A 396 5.30 -29.93 -17.23
N ASP A 397 4.83 -30.42 -16.07
CA ASP A 397 5.45 -31.52 -15.31
C ASP A 397 5.03 -32.92 -15.82
N ARG A 398 4.22 -33.07 -16.85
CA ARG A 398 3.96 -34.35 -17.46
C ARG A 398 5.18 -34.77 -18.28
N PRO A 399 5.83 -35.93 -17.93
CA PRO A 399 6.89 -36.47 -18.77
C PRO A 399 6.29 -36.78 -20.14
N THR A 400 6.90 -36.23 -21.19
CA THR A 400 6.59 -36.55 -22.58
C THR A 400 6.66 -38.04 -22.73
N GLN A 401 5.52 -38.74 -22.82
CA GLN A 401 5.48 -40.12 -23.17
C GLN A 401 6.04 -40.23 -24.59
N LEU A 402 7.30 -40.64 -24.68
CA LEU A 402 7.89 -41.13 -25.92
C LEU A 402 6.99 -42.28 -26.42
N GLU A 403 6.21 -42.01 -27.46
CA GLU A 403 5.57 -43.05 -28.22
C GLU A 403 6.65 -43.99 -28.73
N ALA A 404 6.78 -45.16 -28.08
CA ALA A 404 7.50 -46.28 -28.63
C ALA A 404 6.71 -46.75 -29.86
N LYS A 405 7.11 -46.25 -31.04
CA LYS A 405 6.76 -46.91 -32.29
C LYS A 405 7.44 -48.25 -32.32
N THR A 406 6.68 -49.28 -31.97
CA THR A 406 7.03 -50.66 -32.34
C THR A 406 6.84 -50.85 -33.82
N ALA A 407 7.92 -51.18 -34.49
CA ALA A 407 7.97 -51.67 -35.84
C ALA A 407 7.37 -53.09 -35.92
#